data_1c571e80c3e2d87c7a693cafcf442274
#
_entry.id   1c571e80c3e2d87c7a693cafcf442274
#
_cell.length_a   1.000
_cell.length_b   1.000
_cell.length_c   1.000
_cell.angle_alpha   90.00
_cell.angle_beta   90.00
_cell.angle_gamma   90.00
#
_symmetry.space_group_name_H-M   'P 1'
#
loop_
_entity.id
_entity.type
_entity.pdbx_description
1 polymer ?
#
loop_
_entity_poly.entity_id
_entity_poly.type
_entity_poly.pdbx_seq_one_letter_code
_entity_poly.pdbx_strand_id
1 'polypeptide(L)'
;KTAELKIDAEFFQSNIEGEIITKIQEARKSFDGMIINAAGFTHTSVAIRDALDIFKKPIIELHISNIYKREEFRQKSLISDVVSGGIFGLGPDGYILAIISIEKMLRNEN
;
A
#
# COMPACT_ATOMS: atom_id res chain seq x y z
N LYS A 1 12.45 12.77 -2.06
CA LYS A 1 12.69 11.58 -2.91
C LYS A 1 11.79 11.53 -4.14
N THR A 2 10.51 11.87 -3.97
CA THR A 2 9.58 11.90 -5.10
C THR A 2 10.02 12.91 -6.16
N ALA A 3 10.55 14.05 -5.75
CA ALA A 3 11.04 15.06 -6.69
C ALA A 3 12.21 14.54 -7.54
N GLU A 4 13.11 13.77 -6.94
CA GLU A 4 14.23 13.17 -7.68
C GLU A 4 13.77 12.16 -8.72
N LEU A 5 12.68 11.45 -8.42
CA LEU A 5 12.12 10.43 -9.30
C LEU A 5 11.07 10.96 -10.26
N LYS A 6 10.77 12.27 -10.18
CA LYS A 6 9.74 12.93 -11.00
C LYS A 6 8.37 12.26 -10.82
N ILE A 7 8.01 12.03 -9.56
CA ILE A 7 6.73 11.42 -9.19
C ILE A 7 5.89 12.46 -8.46
N ASP A 8 4.63 12.58 -8.84
CA ASP A 8 3.65 13.35 -8.09
C ASP A 8 3.00 12.44 -7.06
N ALA A 9 3.07 12.81 -5.79
CA ALA A 9 2.53 11.99 -4.71
C ALA A 9 1.44 12.75 -3.97
N GLU A 10 0.36 12.04 -3.67
CA GLU A 10 -0.71 12.52 -2.81
C GLU A 10 -0.77 11.63 -1.57
N PHE A 11 -0.93 12.24 -0.40
CA PHE A 11 -1.00 11.52 0.86
C PHE A 11 -2.41 11.56 1.41
N PHE A 12 -2.84 10.42 1.96
CA PHE A 12 -4.14 10.29 2.58
C PHE A 12 -4.01 9.45 3.85
N GLN A 13 -4.71 9.84 4.89
CA GLN A 13 -4.72 9.10 6.14
C GLN A 13 -6.11 9.15 6.75
N SER A 14 -6.61 8.01 7.21
CA SER A 14 -7.89 7.92 7.90
C SER A 14 -7.93 6.67 8.77
N ASN A 15 -8.64 6.74 9.88
CA ASN A 15 -8.92 5.58 10.71
C ASN A 15 -10.35 5.07 10.49
N ILE A 16 -11.01 5.52 9.45
CA ILE A 16 -12.36 5.12 9.08
C ILE A 16 -12.28 4.24 7.84
N GLU A 17 -12.67 2.97 7.97
CA GLU A 17 -12.57 2.00 6.89
C GLU A 17 -13.23 2.45 5.60
N GLY A 18 -14.44 2.99 5.70
CA GLY A 18 -15.18 3.45 4.52
C GLY A 18 -14.50 4.58 3.77
N GLU A 19 -13.81 5.47 4.48
CA GLU A 19 -13.06 6.54 3.84
C GLU A 19 -11.85 6.02 3.08
N ILE A 20 -11.18 5.00 3.64
CA ILE A 20 -10.04 4.37 2.99
C ILE A 20 -10.50 3.69 1.70
N ILE A 21 -11.61 2.96 1.76
CA ILE A 21 -12.18 2.29 0.59
C ILE A 21 -12.53 3.28 -0.50
N THR A 22 -13.19 4.37 -0.15
CA THR A 22 -13.56 5.42 -1.10
C THR A 22 -12.32 6.01 -1.77
N LYS A 23 -11.28 6.27 -0.97
CA LYS A 23 -10.03 6.83 -1.52
C LYS A 23 -9.36 5.87 -2.49
N ILE A 24 -9.34 4.58 -2.18
CA ILE A 24 -8.79 3.56 -3.08
C ILE A 24 -9.56 3.57 -4.41
N GLN A 25 -10.88 3.61 -4.34
CA GLN A 25 -11.72 3.63 -5.54
C GLN A 25 -11.48 4.87 -6.40
N GLU A 26 -11.33 6.03 -5.77
CA GLU A 26 -11.01 7.27 -6.47
C GLU A 26 -9.61 7.23 -7.09
N ALA A 27 -8.64 6.70 -6.35
CA ALA A 27 -7.26 6.59 -6.82
C ALA A 27 -7.13 5.74 -8.07
N ARG A 28 -8.01 4.77 -8.26
CA ARG A 28 -8.02 3.92 -9.45
C ARG A 28 -8.13 4.74 -10.75
N LYS A 29 -8.80 5.88 -10.69
CA LYS A 29 -9.02 6.73 -11.87
C LYS A 29 -7.91 7.73 -12.10
N SER A 30 -7.18 8.10 -11.05
CA SER A 30 -6.30 9.27 -11.07
C SER A 30 -4.83 8.98 -10.85
N PHE A 31 -4.48 7.80 -10.36
CA PHE A 31 -3.11 7.47 -9.98
C PHE A 31 -2.64 6.18 -10.64
N ASP A 32 -1.32 6.06 -10.81
CA ASP A 32 -0.69 4.94 -11.50
C ASP A 32 -0.17 3.87 -10.55
N GLY A 33 -0.12 4.15 -9.27
CA GLY A 33 0.35 3.20 -8.26
C GLY A 33 -0.06 3.64 -6.87
N MET A 34 0.16 2.76 -5.89
CA MET A 34 -0.27 3.00 -4.52
C MET A 34 0.70 2.37 -3.54
N ILE A 35 0.93 3.06 -2.44
CA ILE A 35 1.57 2.50 -1.26
C ILE A 35 0.51 2.52 -0.17
N ILE A 36 0.24 1.36 0.42
CA ILE A 36 -0.80 1.27 1.46
C ILE A 36 -0.22 0.72 2.76
N ASN A 37 -0.46 1.47 3.84
CA ASN A 37 -0.28 1.00 5.19
C ASN A 37 -1.67 0.97 5.83
N ALA A 38 -2.31 -0.18 5.77
CA ALA A 38 -3.68 -0.33 6.26
C ALA A 38 -3.74 -0.55 7.77
N ALA A 39 -2.58 -0.58 8.44
CA ALA A 39 -2.46 -0.76 9.89
C ALA A 39 -3.28 -1.99 10.35
N GLY A 40 -4.11 -1.85 11.37
CA GLY A 40 -4.91 -2.96 11.88
C GLY A 40 -5.90 -3.53 10.87
N PHE A 41 -6.37 -2.75 9.92
CA PHE A 41 -7.28 -3.23 8.88
C PHE A 41 -6.63 -4.26 7.96
N THR A 42 -5.31 -4.31 7.89
CA THR A 42 -4.58 -5.35 7.16
C THR A 42 -5.03 -6.76 7.56
N HIS A 43 -5.37 -6.93 8.83
CA HIS A 43 -5.67 -8.24 9.43
C HIS A 43 -7.16 -8.51 9.53
N THR A 44 -8.03 -7.56 9.20
CA THR A 44 -9.47 -7.66 9.46
C THR A 44 -10.36 -7.26 8.29
N SER A 45 -9.88 -6.43 7.37
CA SER A 45 -10.78 -5.82 6.38
C SER A 45 -10.80 -6.56 5.05
N VAL A 46 -11.85 -7.34 4.84
CA VAL A 46 -12.13 -7.93 3.53
C VAL A 46 -12.55 -6.84 2.55
N ALA A 47 -13.23 -5.79 3.02
CA ALA A 47 -13.70 -4.71 2.16
C ALA A 47 -12.53 -3.91 1.56
N ILE A 48 -11.48 -3.64 2.33
CA ILE A 48 -10.28 -2.99 1.80
C ILE A 48 -9.58 -3.93 0.81
N ARG A 49 -9.48 -5.22 1.14
CA ARG A 49 -8.93 -6.21 0.22
C ARG A 49 -9.63 -6.16 -1.14
N ASP A 50 -10.95 -6.14 -1.14
CA ASP A 50 -11.71 -6.14 -2.39
C ASP A 50 -11.48 -4.87 -3.19
N ALA A 51 -11.38 -3.72 -2.53
CA ALA A 51 -11.08 -2.46 -3.20
C ALA A 51 -9.69 -2.48 -3.86
N LEU A 52 -8.70 -3.02 -3.16
CA LEU A 52 -7.34 -3.16 -3.68
C LEU A 52 -7.29 -4.11 -4.88
N ASP A 53 -8.05 -5.19 -4.83
CA ASP A 53 -8.08 -6.17 -5.91
C ASP A 53 -8.58 -5.56 -7.22
N ILE A 54 -9.45 -4.58 -7.15
CA ILE A 54 -10.00 -3.89 -8.32
C ILE A 54 -9.05 -2.82 -8.86
N PHE A 55 -8.10 -2.35 -8.08
CA PHE A 55 -7.21 -1.25 -8.47
C PHE A 55 -6.41 -1.55 -9.75
N LYS A 56 -5.88 -2.76 -9.88
CA LYS A 56 -5.23 -3.28 -11.09
C LYS A 56 -3.98 -2.52 -11.55
N LYS A 57 -3.33 -1.79 -10.67
CA LYS A 57 -2.06 -1.09 -10.91
C LYS A 57 -1.11 -1.46 -9.76
N PRO A 58 0.19 -1.13 -9.87
CA PRO A 58 1.14 -1.50 -8.81
C PRO A 58 0.72 -1.01 -7.44
N ILE A 59 0.72 -1.92 -6.46
CA ILE A 59 0.45 -1.63 -5.06
C ILE A 59 1.56 -2.24 -4.22
N ILE A 60 2.15 -1.46 -3.33
CA ILE A 60 3.07 -1.96 -2.33
C ILE A 60 2.40 -1.89 -0.96
N GLU A 61 2.29 -3.04 -0.30
CA GLU A 61 1.84 -3.11 1.10
C GLU A 61 3.01 -2.73 1.99
N LEU A 62 2.80 -1.80 2.92
CA LEU A 62 3.85 -1.30 3.79
C LEU A 62 3.45 -1.43 5.25
N HIS A 63 4.36 -1.97 6.05
CA HIS A 63 4.25 -1.98 7.51
C HIS A 63 5.54 -1.40 8.08
N ILE A 64 5.42 -0.37 8.93
CA ILE A 64 6.58 0.27 9.55
C ILE A 64 7.25 -0.69 10.52
N SER A 65 6.47 -1.43 11.30
CA SER A 65 7.00 -2.43 12.23
C SER A 65 7.13 -3.80 11.56
N ASN A 66 7.92 -4.66 12.17
CA ASN A 66 8.00 -6.06 11.74
C ASN A 66 6.80 -6.82 12.33
N ILE A 67 5.77 -7.03 11.52
CA ILE A 67 4.53 -7.67 11.95
C ILE A 67 4.74 -9.12 12.40
N TYR A 68 5.82 -9.76 11.95
CA TYR A 68 6.13 -11.14 12.31
C TYR A 68 6.74 -11.27 13.72
N LYS A 69 7.09 -10.14 14.36
CA LYS A 69 7.53 -10.09 15.76
C LYS A 69 6.40 -9.69 16.70
N ARG A 70 5.19 -9.54 16.19
CA ARG A 70 4.04 -9.12 16.97
C ARG A 70 3.10 -10.31 17.19
N GLU A 71 1.89 -10.05 17.68
CA GLU A 71 0.91 -11.10 17.97
C GLU A 71 0.61 -11.91 16.70
N GLU A 72 0.26 -13.18 16.87
CA GLU A 72 0.03 -14.10 15.76
C GLU A 72 -0.98 -13.57 14.75
N PHE A 73 -2.07 -12.92 15.21
CA PHE A 73 -3.08 -12.40 14.30
C PHE A 73 -2.55 -11.30 13.38
N ARG A 74 -1.44 -10.61 13.77
CA ARG A 74 -0.82 -9.56 12.96
C ARG A 74 0.10 -10.14 11.89
N GLN A 75 0.43 -11.41 11.99
CA GLN A 75 1.30 -12.06 11.00
C GLN A 75 0.55 -12.46 9.74
N LYS A 76 -0.79 -12.47 9.81
CA LYS A 76 -1.62 -12.82 8.66
C LYS A 76 -2.21 -11.56 8.04
N SER A 77 -1.90 -11.32 6.77
CA SER A 77 -2.43 -10.19 6.02
C SER A 77 -3.56 -10.67 5.10
N LEU A 78 -4.66 -9.93 5.11
CA LEU A 78 -5.76 -10.18 4.18
C LEU A 78 -5.54 -9.50 2.83
N ILE A 79 -4.47 -8.69 2.69
CA ILE A 79 -4.24 -7.94 1.46
C ILE A 79 -2.98 -8.35 0.70
N SER A 80 -2.09 -9.14 1.32
CA SER A 80 -0.79 -9.47 0.72
C SER A 80 -0.89 -10.21 -0.62
N ASP A 81 -1.95 -10.95 -0.83
CA ASP A 81 -2.12 -11.71 -2.06
C ASP A 81 -2.80 -10.91 -3.20
N VAL A 82 -3.24 -9.69 -2.93
CA VAL A 82 -3.83 -8.81 -3.97
C VAL A 82 -2.97 -7.59 -4.28
N VAL A 83 -1.81 -7.47 -3.65
CA VAL A 83 -0.86 -6.38 -3.92
C VAL A 83 0.33 -6.90 -4.73
N SER A 84 1.12 -5.97 -5.28
CA SER A 84 2.28 -6.34 -6.11
C SER A 84 3.46 -6.82 -5.29
N GLY A 85 3.61 -6.31 -4.07
CA GLY A 85 4.69 -6.70 -3.17
C GLY A 85 4.53 -6.04 -1.81
N GLY A 86 5.47 -6.32 -0.91
CA GLY A 86 5.37 -5.80 0.45
C GLY A 86 6.72 -5.43 1.04
N ILE A 87 6.70 -4.50 1.99
CA ILE A 87 7.85 -4.07 2.78
C ILE A 87 7.38 -4.04 4.23
N PHE A 88 8.15 -4.60 5.13
CA PHE A 88 7.81 -4.57 6.55
C PHE A 88 9.05 -4.47 7.42
N GLY A 89 8.91 -3.78 8.56
CA GLY A 89 9.94 -3.77 9.60
C GLY A 89 11.09 -2.80 9.38
N LEU A 90 11.02 -1.91 8.42
CA LEU A 90 12.10 -0.98 8.08
C LEU A 90 11.85 0.45 8.56
N GLY A 91 10.82 0.64 9.41
CA GLY A 91 10.48 1.96 9.89
C GLY A 91 10.02 2.89 8.78
N PRO A 92 10.11 4.22 9.01
CA PRO A 92 9.67 5.20 8.00
C PRO A 92 10.42 5.14 6.68
N ASP A 93 11.65 4.63 6.67
CA ASP A 93 12.43 4.48 5.44
C ASP A 93 11.75 3.54 4.43
N GLY A 94 10.84 2.71 4.91
CA GLY A 94 10.05 1.83 4.04
C GLY A 94 9.26 2.60 2.99
N TYR A 95 8.80 3.82 3.28
CA TYR A 95 8.08 4.64 2.30
C TYR A 95 8.97 5.01 1.12
N ILE A 96 10.23 5.36 1.38
CA ILE A 96 11.18 5.71 0.34
C ILE A 96 11.45 4.51 -0.56
N LEU A 97 11.65 3.34 0.05
CA LEU A 97 11.89 2.11 -0.70
C LEU A 97 10.67 1.70 -1.53
N ALA A 98 9.48 1.91 -0.99
CA ALA A 98 8.24 1.62 -1.71
C ALA A 98 8.08 2.54 -2.93
N ILE A 99 8.39 3.81 -2.79
CA ILE A 99 8.34 4.78 -3.90
C ILE A 99 9.30 4.36 -5.02
N ILE A 100 10.52 3.98 -4.65
CA ILE A 100 11.51 3.50 -5.62
C ILE A 100 10.99 2.26 -6.36
N SER A 101 10.40 1.33 -5.62
CA SER A 101 9.85 0.10 -6.20
C SER A 101 8.71 0.36 -7.18
N ILE A 102 7.78 1.24 -6.80
CA ILE A 102 6.65 1.62 -7.66
C ILE A 102 7.17 2.26 -8.96
N GLU A 103 8.12 3.18 -8.83
CA GLU A 103 8.69 3.87 -9.99
C GLU A 103 9.31 2.86 -10.97
N LYS A 104 10.04 1.88 -10.44
CA LYS A 104 10.62 0.83 -11.29
C LYS A 104 9.56 -0.03 -11.96
N MET A 105 8.51 -0.40 -11.23
CA MET A 105 7.41 -1.19 -11.80
C MET A 105 6.73 -0.45 -12.95
N LEU A 106 6.51 0.85 -12.78
CA LEU A 106 5.87 1.66 -13.83
C LEU A 106 6.74 1.78 -15.07
N ARG A 107 8.06 1.91 -14.90
CA ARG A 107 8.97 1.95 -16.04
C ARG A 107 9.04 0.63 -16.79
N ASN A 108 8.99 -0.49 -16.06
CA ASN A 108 9.14 -1.81 -16.67
C ASN A 108 7.88 -2.28 -17.39
N GLU A 109 6.74 -1.69 -17.11
CA GLU A 109 5.48 -2.00 -17.80
C GLU A 109 5.36 -1.35 -19.16
N ASN A 110 6.26 -0.41 -19.44
CA ASN A 110 6.29 0.28 -20.72
C ASN A 110 7.32 -0.35 -21.65
#